data_3007523436e47f18c50afab8195c3c97
#
_entry.id   3007523436e47f18c50afab8195c3c97
#
_cell.length_a   1.000
_cell.length_b   1.000
_cell.length_c   1.000
_cell.angle_alpha   90.00
_cell.angle_beta   90.00
_cell.angle_gamma   90.00
#
_symmetry.space_group_name_H-M   'P 1'
#
loop_
_entity.id
_entity.type
_entity.pdbx_description
1 polymer ?
#
loop_
_entity_poly.entity_id
_entity_poly.type
_entity_poly.pdbx_seq_one_letter_code
_entity_poly.pdbx_strand_id
1 'polypeptide(L)'
;MTAAEIAEVLGMALSTVSGILTRLGFGKLGLLGLEQPVRYERGRPGELVHVDVKKLGRIERGAGKRWRDGLRQHYNPTYTDLHGRRRQTVGWEYVHIAIDDHSRLAYAEVLADERATTAIGFLTRARRFYRRYGIEIEQLLTDNGSAYRSRSHALACRKLGIRHLRTRPYRPQTNGKAERFIRTMLAGWAYGAIYASSHERTHALDGWLWHYNHQRRHSAIGHQAPVSRTNLLGSYT
;
A
#
# COMPACT_ATOMS: atom_id res chain seq x y z
N MET A 1 -28.48 -21.43 6.99
CA MET A 1 -28.62 -20.58 8.20
C MET A 1 -27.51 -19.54 8.21
N THR A 2 -27.84 -18.29 8.44
CA THR A 2 -26.88 -17.21 8.65
C THR A 2 -26.32 -17.25 10.08
N ALA A 3 -25.21 -16.56 10.34
CA ALA A 3 -24.66 -16.44 11.70
C ALA A 3 -25.69 -15.85 12.70
N ALA A 4 -26.57 -14.97 12.23
CA ALA A 4 -27.63 -14.38 13.04
C ALA A 4 -28.70 -15.42 13.42
N GLU A 5 -29.15 -16.20 12.46
CA GLU A 5 -30.14 -17.30 12.71
C GLU A 5 -29.57 -18.37 13.65
N ILE A 6 -28.27 -18.69 13.49
CA ILE A 6 -27.60 -19.64 14.41
C ILE A 6 -27.50 -19.03 15.81
N ALA A 7 -27.20 -17.76 15.94
CA ALA A 7 -27.13 -17.07 17.22
C ALA A 7 -28.48 -17.07 17.95
N GLU A 8 -29.56 -16.81 17.22
CA GLU A 8 -30.94 -16.84 17.72
C GLU A 8 -31.33 -18.25 18.21
N VAL A 9 -31.11 -19.26 17.36
CA VAL A 9 -31.45 -20.66 17.72
C VAL A 9 -30.66 -21.15 18.93
N LEU A 10 -29.39 -20.75 19.07
CA LEU A 10 -28.52 -21.19 20.18
C LEU A 10 -28.59 -20.29 21.41
N GLY A 11 -29.34 -19.19 21.37
CA GLY A 11 -29.39 -18.20 22.47
C GLY A 11 -28.03 -17.56 22.75
N MET A 12 -27.15 -17.44 21.72
CA MET A 12 -25.78 -16.94 21.85
C MET A 12 -25.65 -15.54 21.25
N ALA A 13 -24.67 -14.77 21.75
CA ALA A 13 -24.35 -13.50 21.14
C ALA A 13 -23.84 -13.71 19.68
N LEU A 14 -24.32 -12.89 18.74
CA LEU A 14 -23.93 -12.95 17.32
C LEU A 14 -22.40 -12.86 17.13
N SER A 15 -21.72 -12.04 17.94
CA SER A 15 -20.26 -11.91 17.92
C SER A 15 -19.55 -13.23 18.26
N THR A 16 -20.10 -13.99 19.21
CA THR A 16 -19.55 -15.28 19.60
C THR A 16 -19.72 -16.32 18.49
N VAL A 17 -20.92 -16.43 17.92
CA VAL A 17 -21.19 -17.33 16.79
C VAL A 17 -20.33 -16.97 15.58
N SER A 18 -20.26 -15.70 15.22
CA SER A 18 -19.41 -15.23 14.12
C SER A 18 -17.93 -15.55 14.35
N GLY A 19 -17.43 -15.39 15.58
CA GLY A 19 -16.07 -15.75 15.96
C GLY A 19 -15.80 -17.26 15.86
N ILE A 20 -16.75 -18.10 16.28
CA ILE A 20 -16.65 -19.57 16.16
C ILE A 20 -16.63 -19.97 14.69
N LEU A 21 -17.60 -19.50 13.90
CA LEU A 21 -17.68 -19.80 12.46
C LEU A 21 -16.41 -19.38 11.71
N THR A 22 -15.84 -18.23 12.06
CA THR A 22 -14.59 -17.75 11.47
C THR A 22 -13.41 -18.66 11.80
N ARG A 23 -13.30 -19.13 13.06
CA ARG A 23 -12.25 -20.07 13.48
C ARG A 23 -12.37 -21.44 12.80
N LEU A 24 -13.60 -21.89 12.57
CA LEU A 24 -13.89 -23.14 11.88
C LEU A 24 -13.83 -23.03 10.34
N GLY A 25 -13.51 -21.86 9.79
CA GLY A 25 -13.45 -21.64 8.34
C GLY A 25 -14.79 -21.36 7.67
N PHE A 26 -15.88 -21.31 8.43
CA PHE A 26 -17.24 -21.06 7.91
C PHE A 26 -17.66 -19.58 7.93
N GLY A 27 -16.75 -18.67 8.31
CA GLY A 27 -17.06 -17.24 8.46
C GLY A 27 -17.49 -16.51 7.17
N LYS A 28 -17.31 -17.14 6.00
CA LYS A 28 -17.78 -16.65 4.70
C LYS A 28 -18.30 -17.83 3.89
N LEU A 29 -19.61 -18.02 3.89
CA LEU A 29 -20.28 -19.09 3.14
C LEU A 29 -19.95 -19.14 1.65
N GLY A 30 -19.72 -17.98 1.01
CA GLY A 30 -19.30 -17.89 -0.37
C GLY A 30 -17.87 -18.41 -0.68
N LEU A 31 -17.12 -18.83 0.35
CA LEU A 31 -15.80 -19.44 0.21
C LEU A 31 -15.82 -20.95 0.51
N LEU A 32 -16.97 -21.54 0.86
CA LEU A 32 -17.11 -22.96 1.04
C LEU A 32 -16.88 -23.69 -0.29
N GLY A 33 -15.92 -24.59 -0.33
CA GLY A 33 -15.55 -25.34 -1.54
C GLY A 33 -14.60 -24.61 -2.50
N LEU A 34 -14.19 -23.37 -2.20
CA LEU A 34 -13.11 -22.72 -2.91
C LEU A 34 -11.78 -23.10 -2.26
N GLU A 35 -10.82 -23.50 -3.08
CA GLU A 35 -9.44 -23.66 -2.63
C GLU A 35 -8.98 -22.37 -1.94
N GLN A 36 -8.38 -22.51 -0.76
CA GLN A 36 -7.80 -21.36 -0.08
C GLN A 36 -6.80 -20.71 -1.02
N PRO A 37 -6.86 -19.37 -1.24
CA PRO A 37 -5.92 -18.71 -2.12
C PRO A 37 -4.50 -19.01 -1.64
N VAL A 38 -3.73 -19.70 -2.46
CA VAL A 38 -2.34 -20.05 -2.17
C VAL A 38 -1.60 -18.72 -1.96
N ARG A 39 -1.16 -18.48 -0.74
CA ARG A 39 -0.29 -17.36 -0.41
C ARG A 39 1.07 -17.64 -1.02
N TYR A 40 1.33 -17.09 -2.20
CA TYR A 40 2.67 -17.14 -2.72
C TYR A 40 3.57 -16.10 -2.02
N GLU A 41 4.77 -16.47 -1.74
CA GLU A 41 5.84 -15.60 -1.26
C GLU A 41 7.12 -15.99 -2.01
N ARG A 42 7.89 -14.99 -2.41
CA ARG A 42 9.19 -15.26 -3.05
C ARG A 42 10.18 -15.81 -2.04
N GLY A 43 11.15 -16.56 -2.52
CA GLY A 43 12.10 -17.28 -1.67
C GLY A 43 13.07 -16.37 -0.93
N ARG A 44 13.41 -15.21 -1.51
CA ARG A 44 14.42 -14.30 -0.97
C ARG A 44 14.08 -12.82 -1.20
N PRO A 45 14.65 -11.91 -0.38
CA PRO A 45 14.47 -10.47 -0.54
C PRO A 45 15.01 -10.00 -1.90
N GLY A 46 14.29 -9.08 -2.53
CA GLY A 46 14.65 -8.47 -3.82
C GLY A 46 14.24 -9.27 -5.05
N GLU A 47 13.89 -10.54 -4.91
CA GLU A 47 13.40 -11.34 -6.04
C GLU A 47 12.18 -10.72 -6.72
N LEU A 48 11.31 -10.06 -5.95
CA LEU A 48 10.18 -9.31 -6.47
C LEU A 48 9.85 -8.11 -5.56
N VAL A 49 9.84 -6.92 -6.15
CA VAL A 49 9.36 -5.70 -5.50
C VAL A 49 8.08 -5.24 -6.17
N HIS A 50 7.04 -5.02 -5.38
CA HIS A 50 5.77 -4.47 -5.83
C HIS A 50 5.83 -2.95 -5.77
N VAL A 51 5.40 -2.28 -6.83
CA VAL A 51 5.33 -0.81 -6.90
C VAL A 51 3.92 -0.37 -7.28
N ASP A 52 3.47 0.69 -6.63
CA ASP A 52 2.15 1.28 -6.87
C ASP A 52 2.16 2.78 -6.53
N VAL A 53 1.12 3.50 -6.92
CA VAL A 53 0.92 4.92 -6.60
C VAL A 53 -0.45 5.15 -5.98
N LYS A 54 -0.47 5.81 -4.83
CA LYS A 54 -1.71 6.19 -4.16
C LYS A 54 -1.91 7.70 -4.20
N LYS A 55 -3.03 8.14 -4.76
CA LYS A 55 -3.44 9.56 -4.74
C LYS A 55 -4.07 9.91 -3.40
N LEU A 56 -3.60 11.00 -2.79
CA LEU A 56 -4.17 11.60 -1.59
C LEU A 56 -4.58 13.04 -1.88
N GLY A 57 -5.72 13.44 -1.35
CA GLY A 57 -6.10 14.86 -1.37
C GLY A 57 -5.11 15.70 -0.56
N ARG A 58 -4.73 16.86 -1.08
CA ARG A 58 -3.94 17.84 -0.33
C ARG A 58 -4.71 18.37 0.87
N ILE A 59 -3.97 18.69 1.92
CA ILE A 59 -4.48 19.39 3.11
C ILE A 59 -4.01 20.83 2.99
N GLU A 60 -4.94 21.74 2.77
CA GLU A 60 -4.64 23.16 2.58
C GLU A 60 -4.75 23.94 3.90
N ARG A 61 -5.79 23.64 4.70
CA ARG A 61 -6.03 24.26 6.02
C ARG A 61 -6.73 23.27 6.93
N GLY A 62 -6.13 22.98 8.07
CA GLY A 62 -6.73 22.13 9.11
C GLY A 62 -6.86 20.66 8.72
N ALA A 63 -7.47 19.87 9.55
CA ALA A 63 -7.47 18.41 9.59
C ALA A 63 -8.02 17.64 8.37
N GLY A 64 -8.18 18.26 7.20
CA GLY A 64 -8.73 17.62 6.01
C GLY A 64 -10.19 17.16 6.20
N LYS A 65 -10.68 16.31 5.27
CA LYS A 65 -12.09 15.85 5.21
C LYS A 65 -12.61 15.11 6.46
N ARG A 66 -11.78 14.72 7.40
CA ARG A 66 -12.16 13.75 8.43
C ARG A 66 -12.39 14.30 9.82
N TRP A 67 -11.99 15.56 10.12
CA TRP A 67 -12.16 16.10 11.47
C TRP A 67 -12.40 17.59 11.51
N ARG A 68 -13.60 17.97 11.83
CA ARG A 68 -13.98 19.18 12.51
C ARG A 68 -15.22 18.87 13.34
N ASP A 69 -15.08 18.83 14.65
CA ASP A 69 -16.16 18.87 15.66
C ASP A 69 -17.37 17.95 15.40
N GLY A 70 -17.14 16.71 14.99
CA GLY A 70 -18.22 15.75 14.71
C GLY A 70 -19.08 16.09 13.49
N LEU A 71 -18.86 17.20 12.84
CA LEU A 71 -19.58 17.64 11.64
C LEU A 71 -18.75 17.35 10.39
N ARG A 72 -19.28 16.52 9.51
CA ARG A 72 -18.77 16.27 8.14
C ARG A 72 -18.93 17.53 7.29
N GLN A 73 -18.18 18.57 7.55
CA GLN A 73 -18.11 19.68 6.61
C GLN A 73 -17.16 19.32 5.47
N HIS A 74 -17.72 18.98 4.33
CA HIS A 74 -17.03 18.83 3.06
C HIS A 74 -16.54 20.22 2.58
N TYR A 75 -15.46 20.72 3.16
CA TYR A 75 -14.81 21.90 2.61
C TYR A 75 -13.88 21.46 1.48
N ASN A 76 -14.43 21.38 0.28
CA ASN A 76 -13.69 21.36 -0.97
C ASN A 76 -13.91 22.72 -1.62
N PRO A 77 -13.03 23.69 -1.40
CA PRO A 77 -13.14 24.95 -2.12
C PRO A 77 -13.05 24.65 -3.61
N THR A 78 -14.05 25.05 -4.34
CA THR A 78 -14.08 24.95 -5.78
C THR A 78 -14.11 26.34 -6.37
N TYR A 79 -13.41 26.56 -7.46
CA TYR A 79 -13.55 27.75 -8.27
C TYR A 79 -14.07 27.35 -9.67
N THR A 80 -14.70 28.30 -10.35
CA THR A 80 -15.08 28.12 -11.75
C THR A 80 -13.96 28.68 -12.62
N ASP A 81 -13.42 27.87 -13.52
CA ASP A 81 -12.37 28.31 -14.46
C ASP A 81 -12.99 29.21 -15.57
N LEU A 82 -12.12 29.78 -16.39
CA LEU A 82 -12.52 30.67 -17.49
C LEU A 82 -13.44 30.02 -18.53
N HIS A 83 -13.54 28.69 -18.49
CA HIS A 83 -14.41 27.90 -19.39
C HIS A 83 -15.70 27.43 -18.68
N GLY A 84 -16.04 28.01 -17.52
CA GLY A 84 -17.25 27.67 -16.78
C GLY A 84 -17.19 26.32 -16.06
N ARG A 85 -16.01 25.66 -15.98
CA ARG A 85 -15.85 24.34 -15.36
C ARG A 85 -15.51 24.48 -13.89
N ARG A 86 -16.24 23.76 -13.05
CA ARG A 86 -15.95 23.69 -11.60
C ARG A 86 -14.66 22.92 -11.33
N ARG A 87 -13.65 23.57 -10.77
CA ARG A 87 -12.34 23.01 -10.40
C ARG A 87 -12.18 22.98 -8.89
N GLN A 88 -11.51 21.97 -8.38
CA GLN A 88 -11.08 21.94 -6.99
C GLN A 88 -9.81 22.78 -6.83
N THR A 89 -9.77 23.66 -5.82
CA THR A 89 -8.57 24.44 -5.48
C THR A 89 -7.48 23.56 -4.86
N VAL A 90 -7.90 22.49 -4.14
CA VAL A 90 -6.99 21.58 -3.47
C VAL A 90 -6.62 20.45 -4.42
N GLY A 91 -5.35 20.38 -4.82
CA GLY A 91 -4.83 19.35 -5.73
C GLY A 91 -4.63 17.98 -5.04
N TRP A 92 -3.86 17.14 -5.71
CA TRP A 92 -3.50 15.81 -5.26
C TRP A 92 -2.02 15.72 -4.91
N GLU A 93 -1.69 14.84 -4.00
CA GLU A 93 -0.35 14.33 -3.73
C GLU A 93 -0.30 12.86 -4.15
N TYR A 94 0.84 12.44 -4.65
CA TYR A 94 1.03 11.10 -5.18
C TYR A 94 2.04 10.37 -4.32
N VAL A 95 1.56 9.39 -3.56
CA VAL A 95 2.42 8.57 -2.73
C VAL A 95 2.88 7.38 -3.56
N HIS A 96 4.12 7.41 -4.00
CA HIS A 96 4.76 6.28 -4.65
C HIS A 96 5.25 5.31 -3.59
N ILE A 97 4.97 4.03 -3.75
CA ILE A 97 5.34 2.98 -2.82
C ILE A 97 6.09 1.86 -3.51
N ALA A 98 7.01 1.24 -2.77
CA ALA A 98 7.66 0.00 -3.14
C ALA A 98 7.67 -0.92 -1.92
N ILE A 99 7.31 -2.19 -2.09
CA ILE A 99 7.34 -3.18 -1.03
C ILE A 99 7.94 -4.49 -1.53
N ASP A 100 8.94 -5.00 -0.83
CA ASP A 100 9.54 -6.28 -1.14
C ASP A 100 8.61 -7.44 -0.80
N ASP A 101 8.51 -8.39 -1.73
CA ASP A 101 7.61 -9.53 -1.64
C ASP A 101 7.93 -10.45 -0.48
N HIS A 102 9.19 -10.68 -0.20
CA HIS A 102 9.66 -11.61 0.83
C HIS A 102 9.71 -10.96 2.22
N SER A 103 10.47 -9.88 2.36
CA SER A 103 10.71 -9.25 3.65
C SER A 103 9.58 -8.35 4.13
N ARG A 104 8.74 -7.86 3.23
CA ARG A 104 7.76 -6.77 3.46
C ARG A 104 8.43 -5.42 3.77
N LEU A 105 9.74 -5.30 3.58
CA LEU A 105 10.44 -4.01 3.70
C LEU A 105 9.82 -3.03 2.71
N ALA A 106 9.46 -1.85 3.18
CA ALA A 106 8.73 -0.87 2.40
C ALA A 106 9.47 0.45 2.29
N TYR A 107 9.36 1.08 1.12
CA TYR A 107 9.82 2.43 0.84
C TYR A 107 8.69 3.23 0.23
N ALA A 108 8.53 4.49 0.60
CA ALA A 108 7.53 5.37 0.03
C ALA A 108 7.99 6.83 0.01
N GLU A 109 7.48 7.58 -0.96
CA GLU A 109 7.70 9.02 -1.11
C GLU A 109 6.42 9.72 -1.54
N VAL A 110 6.21 10.93 -1.04
CA VAL A 110 5.17 11.84 -1.56
C VAL A 110 5.77 12.67 -2.68
N LEU A 111 5.26 12.53 -3.89
CA LEU A 111 5.77 13.19 -5.09
C LEU A 111 4.69 14.04 -5.76
N ALA A 112 5.11 14.89 -6.69
CA ALA A 112 4.23 15.89 -7.31
C ALA A 112 3.22 15.27 -8.28
N ASP A 113 3.56 14.16 -8.92
CA ASP A 113 2.76 13.52 -9.96
C ASP A 113 3.06 12.01 -10.09
N GLU A 114 2.35 11.34 -11.00
CA GLU A 114 2.54 9.94 -11.37
C GLU A 114 3.14 9.78 -12.79
N ARG A 115 3.90 10.77 -13.28
CA ARG A 115 4.50 10.71 -14.61
C ARG A 115 5.62 9.69 -14.69
N ALA A 116 5.94 9.26 -15.91
CA ALA A 116 7.00 8.27 -16.13
C ALA A 116 8.37 8.73 -15.59
N THR A 117 8.73 9.99 -15.77
CA THR A 117 9.98 10.58 -15.23
C THR A 117 10.03 10.51 -13.71
N THR A 118 8.92 10.83 -13.07
CA THR A 118 8.77 10.78 -11.60
C THR A 118 8.85 9.35 -11.08
N ALA A 119 8.19 8.40 -11.75
CA ALA A 119 8.25 6.98 -11.41
C ALA A 119 9.67 6.40 -11.60
N ILE A 120 10.41 6.81 -12.63
CA ILE A 120 11.81 6.40 -12.85
C ILE A 120 12.72 6.96 -11.74
N GLY A 121 12.55 8.23 -11.38
CA GLY A 121 13.30 8.83 -10.28
C GLY A 121 13.03 8.12 -8.95
N PHE A 122 11.75 7.82 -8.66
CA PHE A 122 11.35 7.03 -7.51
C PHE A 122 12.02 5.64 -7.50
N LEU A 123 11.96 4.89 -8.61
CA LEU A 123 12.57 3.56 -8.73
C LEU A 123 14.08 3.60 -8.45
N THR A 124 14.78 4.63 -8.93
CA THR A 124 16.22 4.80 -8.69
C THR A 124 16.52 5.01 -7.20
N ARG A 125 15.71 5.81 -6.49
CA ARG A 125 15.87 6.05 -5.05
C ARG A 125 15.45 4.83 -4.23
N ALA A 126 14.37 4.15 -4.62
CA ALA A 126 13.93 2.89 -4.01
C ALA A 126 15.04 1.83 -4.11
N ARG A 127 15.68 1.65 -5.29
CA ARG A 127 16.82 0.74 -5.44
C ARG A 127 17.96 1.09 -4.50
N ARG A 128 18.30 2.37 -4.35
CA ARG A 128 19.33 2.81 -3.39
C ARG A 128 18.93 2.51 -1.96
N PHE A 129 17.67 2.68 -1.61
CA PHE A 129 17.13 2.31 -0.30
C PHE A 129 17.29 0.82 -0.04
N TYR A 130 16.83 -0.06 -0.92
CA TYR A 130 16.92 -1.51 -0.76
C TYR A 130 18.36 -2.01 -0.64
N ARG A 131 19.29 -1.43 -1.39
CA ARG A 131 20.72 -1.76 -1.30
C ARG A 131 21.32 -1.52 0.08
N ARG A 132 20.84 -0.55 0.84
CA ARG A 132 21.28 -0.34 2.24
C ARG A 132 20.91 -1.49 3.15
N TYR A 133 19.95 -2.32 2.75
CA TYR A 133 19.50 -3.51 3.46
C TYR A 133 20.00 -4.81 2.81
N GLY A 134 21.03 -4.72 1.95
CA GLY A 134 21.59 -5.87 1.25
C GLY A 134 20.64 -6.49 0.21
N ILE A 135 19.65 -5.72 -0.27
CA ILE A 135 18.64 -6.20 -1.21
C ILE A 135 18.89 -5.60 -2.60
N GLU A 136 19.15 -6.46 -3.60
CA GLU A 136 19.15 -6.09 -5.01
C GLU A 136 17.78 -6.43 -5.63
N ILE A 137 17.19 -5.46 -6.33
CA ILE A 137 15.89 -5.65 -6.99
C ILE A 137 16.11 -6.40 -8.30
N GLU A 138 15.60 -7.62 -8.41
CA GLU A 138 15.65 -8.42 -9.63
C GLU A 138 14.42 -8.22 -10.51
N GLN A 139 13.24 -8.24 -9.89
CA GLN A 139 11.98 -8.08 -10.58
C GLN A 139 11.14 -6.97 -9.95
N LEU A 140 10.46 -6.23 -10.81
CA LEU A 140 9.54 -5.17 -10.42
C LEU A 140 8.14 -5.53 -10.91
N LEU A 141 7.15 -5.55 -10.04
CA LEU A 141 5.74 -5.72 -10.40
C LEU A 141 4.99 -4.41 -10.23
N THR A 142 4.36 -3.95 -11.30
CA THR A 142 3.50 -2.76 -11.32
C THR A 142 2.11 -3.08 -11.86
N ASP A 143 1.20 -2.17 -11.68
CA ASP A 143 -0.05 -2.16 -12.45
C ASP A 143 0.19 -1.77 -13.93
N ASN A 144 -0.91 -1.56 -14.68
CA ASN A 144 -0.88 -1.11 -16.07
C ASN A 144 -1.00 0.41 -16.23
N GLY A 145 -0.66 1.20 -15.21
CA GLY A 145 -0.66 2.65 -15.27
C GLY A 145 0.19 3.20 -16.43
N SER A 146 -0.18 4.36 -16.95
CA SER A 146 0.47 4.95 -18.13
C SER A 146 1.97 5.17 -17.95
N ALA A 147 2.39 5.56 -16.75
CA ALA A 147 3.81 5.74 -16.41
C ALA A 147 4.62 4.46 -16.63
N TYR A 148 4.10 3.33 -16.12
CA TYR A 148 4.75 2.02 -16.18
C TYR A 148 4.69 1.37 -17.57
N ARG A 149 3.74 1.79 -18.42
CA ARG A 149 3.65 1.35 -19.83
C ARG A 149 4.57 2.12 -20.75
N SER A 150 5.19 3.20 -20.29
CA SER A 150 6.03 4.06 -21.10
C SER A 150 7.33 3.37 -21.54
N ARG A 151 7.80 3.72 -22.73
CA ARG A 151 9.09 3.26 -23.25
C ARG A 151 10.27 3.70 -22.35
N SER A 152 10.19 4.92 -21.79
CA SER A 152 11.21 5.44 -20.88
C SER A 152 11.32 4.61 -19.61
N HIS A 153 10.20 4.20 -19.00
CA HIS A 153 10.22 3.34 -17.81
C HIS A 153 10.81 1.95 -18.14
N ALA A 154 10.41 1.35 -19.26
CA ALA A 154 10.96 0.06 -19.70
C ALA A 154 12.47 0.13 -19.94
N LEU A 155 12.97 1.23 -20.55
CA LEU A 155 14.40 1.47 -20.74
C LEU A 155 15.13 1.64 -19.40
N ALA A 156 14.54 2.39 -18.46
CA ALA A 156 15.12 2.57 -17.14
C ALA A 156 15.24 1.25 -16.38
N CYS A 157 14.20 0.40 -16.38
CA CYS A 157 14.26 -0.92 -15.77
C CYS A 157 15.39 -1.76 -16.39
N ARG A 158 15.50 -1.76 -17.73
CA ARG A 158 16.57 -2.49 -18.45
C ARG A 158 17.96 -1.99 -18.06
N LYS A 159 18.18 -0.66 -18.01
CA LYS A 159 19.46 -0.05 -17.58
C LYS A 159 19.82 -0.38 -16.14
N LEU A 160 18.82 -0.57 -15.27
CA LEU A 160 19.02 -0.94 -13.88
C LEU A 160 19.19 -2.46 -13.68
N GLY A 161 19.07 -3.27 -14.74
CA GLY A 161 19.11 -4.73 -14.65
C GLY A 161 17.85 -5.35 -14.03
N ILE A 162 16.72 -4.62 -14.00
CA ILE A 162 15.48 -5.03 -13.34
C ILE A 162 14.50 -5.59 -14.39
N ARG A 163 14.02 -6.79 -14.19
CA ARG A 163 12.95 -7.39 -15.00
C ARG A 163 11.60 -6.78 -14.61
N HIS A 164 11.00 -6.02 -15.52
CA HIS A 164 9.70 -5.40 -15.27
C HIS A 164 8.54 -6.35 -15.62
N LEU A 165 7.69 -6.61 -14.67
CA LEU A 165 6.45 -7.38 -14.77
C LEU A 165 5.26 -6.44 -14.59
N ARG A 166 4.16 -6.71 -15.29
CA ARG A 166 2.91 -5.98 -15.12
C ARG A 166 1.80 -6.94 -14.74
N THR A 167 0.86 -6.47 -13.91
CA THR A 167 -0.33 -7.26 -13.56
C THR A 167 -1.13 -7.61 -14.81
N ARG A 168 -1.69 -8.83 -14.83
CA ARG A 168 -2.60 -9.22 -15.91
C ARG A 168 -3.91 -8.42 -15.80
N PRO A 169 -4.51 -8.02 -16.94
CA PRO A 169 -5.84 -7.40 -16.92
C PRO A 169 -6.82 -8.28 -16.14
N TYR A 170 -7.71 -7.66 -15.39
CA TYR A 170 -8.74 -8.32 -14.57
C TYR A 170 -8.24 -9.28 -13.47
N ARG A 171 -6.95 -9.26 -13.13
CA ARG A 171 -6.39 -10.01 -11.99
C ARG A 171 -5.65 -9.08 -11.01
N PRO A 172 -6.35 -8.19 -10.30
CA PRO A 172 -5.72 -7.24 -9.35
C PRO A 172 -5.03 -7.94 -8.19
N GLN A 173 -5.41 -9.17 -7.87
CA GLN A 173 -4.84 -9.98 -6.79
C GLN A 173 -3.31 -10.16 -6.89
N THR A 174 -2.71 -9.99 -8.08
CA THR A 174 -1.27 -10.08 -8.27
C THR A 174 -0.49 -8.94 -7.60
N ASN A 175 -1.09 -7.76 -7.35
CA ASN A 175 -0.47 -6.65 -6.61
C ASN A 175 -0.95 -6.54 -5.15
N GLY A 176 -1.52 -7.60 -4.61
CA GLY A 176 -2.16 -7.60 -3.28
C GLY A 176 -1.24 -7.19 -2.12
N LYS A 177 0.10 -7.33 -2.26
CA LYS A 177 1.06 -6.88 -1.23
C LYS A 177 1.19 -5.36 -1.21
N ALA A 178 1.25 -4.73 -2.37
CA ALA A 178 1.21 -3.26 -2.48
C ALA A 178 -0.12 -2.70 -1.96
N GLU A 179 -1.24 -3.30 -2.37
CA GLU A 179 -2.57 -2.90 -1.89
C GLU A 179 -2.71 -3.03 -0.37
N ARG A 180 -2.21 -4.13 0.21
CA ARG A 180 -2.21 -4.35 1.66
C ARG A 180 -1.35 -3.34 2.39
N PHE A 181 -0.16 -3.05 1.85
CA PHE A 181 0.72 -2.01 2.39
C PHE A 181 0.06 -0.64 2.33
N ILE A 182 -0.52 -0.26 1.18
CA ILE A 182 -1.26 1.00 1.03
C ILE A 182 -2.36 1.12 2.08
N ARG A 183 -3.16 0.07 2.28
CA ARG A 183 -4.21 0.07 3.31
C ARG A 183 -3.63 0.33 4.70
N THR A 184 -2.53 -0.32 5.05
CA THR A 184 -1.84 -0.13 6.34
C THR A 184 -1.30 1.28 6.47
N MET A 185 -0.66 1.80 5.42
CA MET A 185 -0.12 3.15 5.35
C MET A 185 -1.22 4.21 5.48
N LEU A 186 -2.34 4.03 4.79
CA LEU A 186 -3.48 4.95 4.91
C LEU A 186 -4.04 4.99 6.33
N ALA A 187 -4.22 3.85 6.97
CA ALA A 187 -4.75 3.77 8.32
C ALA A 187 -3.78 4.30 9.38
N GLY A 188 -2.49 3.99 9.26
CA GLY A 188 -1.50 4.29 10.29
C GLY A 188 -0.76 5.62 10.11
N TRP A 189 -0.69 6.15 8.88
CA TRP A 189 -0.02 7.42 8.59
C TRP A 189 -1.00 8.44 8.00
N ALA A 190 -1.47 8.25 6.77
CA ALA A 190 -2.18 9.32 6.04
C ALA A 190 -3.44 9.80 6.75
N TYR A 191 -4.08 8.91 7.51
CA TYR A 191 -5.31 9.15 8.27
C TYR A 191 -5.21 8.73 9.73
N GLY A 192 -4.03 8.31 10.19
CA GLY A 192 -3.79 7.87 11.57
C GLY A 192 -3.63 9.03 12.54
N ALA A 193 -3.34 10.22 12.04
CA ALA A 193 -3.23 11.46 12.81
C ALA A 193 -3.95 12.62 12.10
N ILE A 194 -4.17 13.68 12.83
CA ILE A 194 -4.70 14.95 12.32
C ILE A 194 -3.51 15.82 11.94
N TYR A 195 -3.41 16.17 10.66
CA TYR A 195 -2.36 17.03 10.13
C TYR A 195 -2.91 18.41 9.78
N ALA A 196 -2.21 19.45 10.17
CA ALA A 196 -2.58 20.83 9.84
C ALA A 196 -2.32 21.16 8.36
N SER A 197 -1.40 20.45 7.71
CA SER A 197 -1.02 20.65 6.30
C SER A 197 -0.52 19.38 5.64
N SER A 198 -0.49 19.38 4.31
CA SER A 198 0.17 18.33 3.52
C SER A 198 1.66 18.21 3.83
N HIS A 199 2.33 19.32 4.12
CA HIS A 199 3.75 19.31 4.48
C HIS A 199 3.99 18.54 5.79
N GLU A 200 3.18 18.78 6.80
CA GLU A 200 3.25 18.07 8.08
C GLU A 200 2.99 16.57 7.88
N ARG A 201 1.97 16.21 7.10
CA ARG A 201 1.70 14.81 6.76
C ARG A 201 2.89 14.16 6.05
N THR A 202 3.49 14.83 5.08
CA THR A 202 4.65 14.32 4.34
C THR A 202 5.85 14.13 5.26
N HIS A 203 6.11 15.10 6.14
CA HIS A 203 7.21 15.01 7.10
C HIS A 203 7.06 13.82 8.07
N ALA A 204 5.83 13.49 8.47
CA ALA A 204 5.57 12.36 9.35
C ALA A 204 5.75 10.98 8.66
N LEU A 205 5.90 10.93 7.33
CA LEU A 205 6.02 9.67 6.58
C LEU A 205 7.28 8.90 6.95
N ASP A 206 8.41 9.57 7.06
CA ASP A 206 9.70 8.93 7.33
C ASP A 206 9.71 8.23 8.69
N GLY A 207 9.21 8.88 9.74
CA GLY A 207 9.07 8.29 11.08
C GLY A 207 8.11 7.09 11.09
N TRP A 208 7.00 7.19 10.35
CA TRP A 208 6.07 6.09 10.22
C TRP A 208 6.68 4.90 9.44
N LEU A 209 7.39 5.14 8.34
CA LEU A 209 8.09 4.09 7.58
C LEU A 209 9.18 3.42 8.41
N TRP A 210 9.92 4.20 9.19
CA TRP A 210 10.90 3.64 10.11
C TRP A 210 10.24 2.69 11.10
N HIS A 211 9.16 3.12 11.77
CA HIS A 211 8.39 2.27 12.67
C HIS A 211 7.85 1.01 11.95
N TYR A 212 7.28 1.19 10.75
CA TYR A 212 6.75 0.08 9.95
C TYR A 212 7.84 -0.96 9.65
N ASN A 213 9.02 -0.52 9.24
CA ASN A 213 10.10 -1.40 8.81
C ASN A 213 10.85 -2.06 9.96
N HIS A 214 11.00 -1.37 11.11
CA HIS A 214 11.89 -1.82 12.19
C HIS A 214 11.15 -2.34 13.43
N GLN A 215 9.93 -1.90 13.67
CA GLN A 215 9.22 -2.21 14.92
C GLN A 215 7.91 -2.95 14.71
N ARG A 216 7.18 -2.65 13.62
CA ARG A 216 5.88 -3.24 13.39
C ARG A 216 5.98 -4.73 13.13
N ARG A 217 5.31 -5.52 13.96
CA ARG A 217 5.21 -6.98 13.80
C ARG A 217 4.17 -7.34 12.75
N HIS A 218 4.53 -8.22 11.82
CA HIS A 218 3.66 -8.65 10.72
C HIS A 218 3.32 -10.12 10.84
N SER A 219 2.04 -10.44 10.97
CA SER A 219 1.57 -11.84 11.05
C SER A 219 1.95 -12.69 9.83
N ALA A 220 2.04 -12.05 8.65
CA ALA A 220 2.41 -12.75 7.42
C ALA A 220 3.88 -13.20 7.36
N ILE A 221 4.73 -12.69 8.24
CA ILE A 221 6.17 -13.03 8.33
C ILE A 221 6.55 -13.48 9.74
N GLY A 222 5.68 -14.25 10.38
CA GLY A 222 5.97 -14.84 11.70
C GLY A 222 6.02 -13.82 12.84
N HIS A 223 5.22 -12.75 12.77
CA HIS A 223 5.20 -11.68 13.78
C HIS A 223 6.54 -10.97 13.97
N GLN A 224 7.37 -10.96 12.94
CA GLN A 224 8.65 -10.23 12.91
C GLN A 224 8.48 -8.86 12.23
N ALA A 225 9.46 -7.97 12.46
CA ALA A 225 9.56 -6.72 11.73
C ALA A 225 10.19 -6.96 10.33
N PRO A 226 9.82 -6.21 9.28
CA PRO A 226 10.36 -6.38 7.94
C PRO A 226 11.88 -6.42 7.86
N VAL A 227 12.57 -5.60 8.64
CA VAL A 227 14.05 -5.52 8.64
C VAL A 227 14.72 -6.85 9.06
N SER A 228 14.06 -7.68 9.87
CA SER A 228 14.62 -8.97 10.30
C SER A 228 14.72 -10.00 9.16
N ARG A 229 14.03 -9.75 8.05
CA ARG A 229 14.03 -10.61 6.85
C ARG A 229 14.76 -9.96 5.67
N THR A 230 15.69 -9.07 5.94
CA THR A 230 16.57 -8.48 4.94
C THR A 230 17.86 -9.28 4.80
N ASN A 231 18.67 -8.96 3.81
CA ASN A 231 19.91 -9.68 3.53
C ASN A 231 21.16 -9.04 4.15
N LEU A 232 21.00 -8.23 5.20
CA LEU A 232 22.14 -7.56 5.85
C LEU A 232 23.17 -8.54 6.43
N LEU A 233 22.72 -9.74 6.81
CA LEU A 233 23.58 -10.77 7.40
C LEU A 233 23.99 -11.86 6.39
N GLY A 234 23.72 -11.65 5.09
CA GLY A 234 24.00 -12.66 4.06
C GLY A 234 23.18 -13.95 4.18
N SER A 235 22.04 -13.90 4.88
CA SER A 235 21.21 -15.09 5.16
C SER A 235 20.50 -15.66 3.93
N TYR A 236 20.52 -14.94 2.82
CA TYR A 236 19.86 -15.31 1.56
C TYR A 236 20.85 -15.15 0.41
N THR A 237 21.66 -16.14 0.19
CA THR A 237 22.59 -16.24 -0.96
C THR A 237 21.98 -17.03 -2.11
#